data_7b344d5c11ad6bddc2403bd46c0735db
#
_entry.id   7b344d5c11ad6bddc2403bd46c0735db
#
_cell.length_a   1.000
_cell.length_b   1.000
_cell.length_c   1.000
_cell.angle_alpha   90.00
_cell.angle_beta   90.00
_cell.angle_gamma   90.00
#
_symmetry.space_group_name_H-M   'P 1'
#
loop_
_entity.id
_entity.type
_entity.pdbx_description
1 polymer ?
#
loop_
_entity_poly.entity_id
_entity_poly.type
_entity_poly.pdbx_seq_one_letter_code
_entity_poly.pdbx_strand_id
1 'polypeptide(L)'
;MSSLTAAPPVPRPVRAAVVVWLLAVGAGVAETLVHLALPDPPGPGALVKRALVYAGVVALVLALPSGRNVVRWTLAVLLGVVGTASLVVEPITWLSTGASPVEYLAGAGGAEIAVVVLRTAHLAAVVVALVLMFRPTANAFFRRPT
;
A
#
# COMPACT_ATOMS: atom_id res chain seq x y z
N MET A 1 31.94 14.16 30.35
CA MET A 1 31.58 14.58 28.96
C MET A 1 30.82 13.45 28.35
N SER A 2 29.47 13.51 28.40
CA SER A 2 28.61 12.49 27.76
C SER A 2 28.63 12.73 26.27
N SER A 3 29.28 11.87 25.50
CA SER A 3 29.20 11.87 24.04
C SER A 3 27.75 11.56 23.66
N LEU A 4 27.04 12.56 23.16
CA LEU A 4 25.74 12.41 22.51
C LEU A 4 25.98 11.51 21.29
N THR A 5 25.77 10.20 21.44
CA THR A 5 25.79 9.26 20.33
C THR A 5 24.64 9.64 19.40
N ALA A 6 24.97 10.26 18.27
CA ALA A 6 24.00 10.58 17.22
C ALA A 6 23.26 9.30 16.81
N ALA A 7 21.93 9.39 16.73
CA ALA A 7 21.12 8.26 16.29
C ALA A 7 21.61 7.77 14.91
N PRO A 8 21.78 6.45 14.71
CA PRO A 8 22.33 5.92 13.47
C PRO A 8 21.41 6.28 12.29
N PRO A 9 21.99 6.60 11.12
CA PRO A 9 21.22 7.02 9.96
C PRO A 9 20.25 5.92 9.49
N VAL A 10 19.07 6.34 9.06
CA VAL A 10 18.04 5.45 8.52
C VAL A 10 18.57 4.80 7.23
N PRO A 11 18.58 3.46 7.12
CA PRO A 11 19.10 2.76 5.94
C PRO A 11 18.35 3.08 4.66
N ARG A 12 19.06 3.05 3.53
CA ARG A 12 18.46 3.29 2.21
C ARG A 12 17.22 2.43 1.93
N PRO A 13 17.18 1.11 2.20
CA PRO A 13 15.98 0.29 1.98
C PRO A 13 14.77 0.76 2.77
N VAL A 14 14.94 1.24 4.01
CA VAL A 14 13.84 1.76 4.83
C VAL A 14 13.29 3.04 4.25
N ARG A 15 14.16 3.98 3.82
CA ARG A 15 13.72 5.22 3.14
C ARG A 15 13.02 4.92 1.81
N ALA A 16 13.54 3.99 1.02
CA ALA A 16 12.90 3.55 -0.21
C ALA A 16 11.54 2.90 0.06
N ALA A 17 11.42 2.08 1.12
CA ALA A 17 10.14 1.49 1.53
C ALA A 17 9.10 2.56 1.87
N VAL A 18 9.48 3.63 2.58
CA VAL A 18 8.58 4.77 2.87
C VAL A 18 8.06 5.38 1.57
N VAL A 19 8.93 5.67 0.61
CA VAL A 19 8.53 6.25 -0.68
C VAL A 19 7.59 5.32 -1.43
N VAL A 20 7.92 4.04 -1.52
CA VAL A 20 7.11 3.05 -2.25
C VAL A 20 5.75 2.83 -1.57
N TRP A 21 5.68 2.82 -0.22
CA TRP A 21 4.41 2.80 0.49
C TRP A 21 3.53 4.02 0.22
N LEU A 22 4.13 5.24 0.17
CA LEU A 22 3.40 6.45 -0.18
C LEU A 22 2.89 6.42 -1.63
N LEU A 23 3.67 5.84 -2.55
CA LEU A 23 3.22 5.62 -3.93
C LEU A 23 2.05 4.62 -3.99
N ALA A 24 2.07 3.55 -3.19
CA ALA A 24 0.96 2.62 -3.09
C ALA A 24 -0.31 3.32 -2.58
N VAL A 25 -0.20 4.13 -1.51
CA VAL A 25 -1.33 4.94 -1.03
C VAL A 25 -1.83 5.90 -2.11
N GLY A 26 -0.91 6.59 -2.81
CA GLY A 26 -1.24 7.49 -3.92
C GLY A 26 -2.02 6.78 -5.04
N ALA A 27 -1.62 5.57 -5.41
CA ALA A 27 -2.34 4.75 -6.38
C ALA A 27 -3.75 4.39 -5.89
N GLY A 28 -3.92 4.04 -4.61
CA GLY A 28 -5.24 3.77 -4.02
C GLY A 28 -6.14 5.00 -3.96
N VAL A 29 -5.58 6.18 -3.67
CA VAL A 29 -6.32 7.45 -3.72
C VAL A 29 -6.74 7.75 -5.17
N ALA A 30 -5.82 7.63 -6.13
CA ALA A 30 -6.12 7.85 -7.55
C ALA A 30 -7.21 6.88 -8.05
N GLU A 31 -7.12 5.59 -7.68
CA GLU A 31 -8.17 4.60 -8.00
C GLU A 31 -9.53 5.02 -7.42
N THR A 32 -9.55 5.52 -6.17
CA THR A 32 -10.79 6.02 -5.56
C THR A 32 -11.39 7.21 -6.33
N LEU A 33 -10.54 8.14 -6.79
CA LEU A 33 -10.97 9.29 -7.59
C LEU A 33 -11.54 8.88 -8.96
N VAL A 34 -10.91 7.88 -9.61
CA VAL A 34 -11.44 7.32 -10.85
C VAL A 34 -12.81 6.67 -10.64
N HIS A 35 -13.01 5.95 -9.53
CA HIS A 35 -14.31 5.35 -9.19
C HIS A 35 -15.43 6.38 -9.01
N LEU A 36 -15.12 7.62 -8.63
CA LEU A 36 -16.14 8.69 -8.55
C LEU A 36 -16.68 9.10 -9.94
N ALA A 37 -15.94 8.80 -11.01
CA ALA A 37 -16.37 9.08 -12.38
C ALA A 37 -17.09 7.90 -13.05
N LEU A 38 -17.18 6.74 -12.38
CA LEU A 38 -17.88 5.56 -12.88
C LEU A 38 -19.38 5.63 -12.56
N PRO A 39 -20.23 4.85 -13.27
CA PRO A 39 -21.69 4.88 -13.12
C PRO A 39 -22.18 4.56 -11.70
N ASP A 40 -21.42 3.78 -10.91
CA ASP A 40 -21.75 3.41 -9.53
C ASP A 40 -20.66 3.90 -8.55
N PRO A 41 -20.63 5.20 -8.23
CA PRO A 41 -19.62 5.77 -7.38
C PRO A 41 -19.79 5.34 -5.91
N PRO A 42 -18.67 5.20 -5.15
CA PRO A 42 -18.74 4.88 -3.74
C PRO A 42 -19.49 5.95 -2.94
N GLY A 43 -20.41 5.52 -2.09
CA GLY A 43 -21.18 6.41 -1.24
C GLY A 43 -20.32 7.14 -0.18
N PRO A 44 -20.85 8.24 0.43
CA PRO A 44 -20.10 9.08 1.37
C PRO A 44 -19.47 8.31 2.53
N GLY A 45 -20.16 7.32 3.09
CA GLY A 45 -19.63 6.49 4.18
C GLY A 45 -18.41 5.66 3.76
N ALA A 46 -18.41 5.14 2.53
CA ALA A 46 -17.26 4.42 1.98
C ALA A 46 -16.05 5.34 1.77
N LEU A 47 -16.29 6.58 1.32
CA LEU A 47 -15.22 7.57 1.13
C LEU A 47 -14.60 7.99 2.46
N VAL A 48 -15.41 8.26 3.49
CA VAL A 48 -14.92 8.59 4.84
C VAL A 48 -14.09 7.43 5.40
N LYS A 49 -14.58 6.19 5.30
CA LYS A 49 -13.83 5.00 5.72
C LYS A 49 -12.49 4.89 5.00
N ARG A 50 -12.44 5.07 3.67
CA ARG A 50 -11.19 5.03 2.89
C ARG A 50 -10.23 6.15 3.32
N ALA A 51 -10.73 7.38 3.51
CA ALA A 51 -9.90 8.50 3.95
C ALA A 51 -9.26 8.25 5.31
N LEU A 52 -10.01 7.71 6.29
CA LEU A 52 -9.49 7.34 7.61
C LEU A 52 -8.42 6.24 7.51
N VAL A 53 -8.65 5.22 6.69
CA VAL A 53 -7.66 4.16 6.44
C VAL A 53 -6.38 4.75 5.84
N TYR A 54 -6.48 5.56 4.79
CA TYR A 54 -5.31 6.19 4.17
C TYR A 54 -4.55 7.09 5.15
N ALA A 55 -5.25 7.89 5.96
CA ALA A 55 -4.61 8.73 6.98
C ALA A 55 -3.85 7.89 8.01
N GLY A 56 -4.44 6.82 8.52
CA GLY A 56 -3.78 5.89 9.44
C GLY A 56 -2.57 5.20 8.83
N VAL A 57 -2.68 4.77 7.57
CA VAL A 57 -1.58 4.15 6.82
C VAL A 57 -0.43 5.15 6.63
N VAL A 58 -0.71 6.38 6.20
CA VAL A 58 0.31 7.42 6.03
C VAL A 58 1.03 7.68 7.35
N ALA A 59 0.29 7.79 8.46
CA ALA A 59 0.89 7.97 9.79
C ALA A 59 1.85 6.81 10.15
N LEU A 60 1.46 5.56 9.90
CA LEU A 60 2.31 4.39 10.13
C LEU A 60 3.53 4.37 9.20
N VAL A 61 3.37 4.72 7.94
CA VAL A 61 4.47 4.79 6.96
C VAL A 61 5.49 5.85 7.38
N LEU A 62 5.04 7.02 7.81
CA LEU A 62 5.91 8.09 8.31
C LEU A 62 6.57 7.74 9.65
N ALA A 63 6.00 6.84 10.43
CA ALA A 63 6.60 6.31 11.64
C ALA A 63 7.66 5.21 11.39
N LEU A 64 7.76 4.64 10.18
CA LEU A 64 8.68 3.56 9.84
C LEU A 64 10.16 3.91 10.11
N PRO A 65 10.65 5.15 9.83
CA PRO A 65 12.02 5.56 10.15
C PRO A 65 12.37 5.58 11.63
N SER A 66 11.38 5.48 12.53
CA SER A 66 11.64 5.36 13.97
C SER A 66 12.39 4.06 14.36
N GLY A 67 12.47 3.09 13.46
CA GLY A 67 13.11 1.79 13.70
C GLY A 67 12.31 0.83 14.58
N ARG A 68 11.09 1.20 14.98
CA ARG A 68 10.25 0.36 15.84
C ARG A 68 9.72 -0.86 15.07
N ASN A 69 10.11 -2.05 15.52
CA ASN A 69 9.73 -3.30 14.85
C ASN A 69 8.20 -3.51 14.83
N VAL A 70 7.48 -3.01 15.83
CA VAL A 70 6.01 -3.04 15.87
C VAL A 70 5.42 -2.30 14.67
N VAL A 71 5.89 -1.09 14.34
CA VAL A 71 5.43 -0.31 13.19
C VAL A 71 5.62 -1.10 11.90
N ARG A 72 6.79 -1.73 11.73
CA ARG A 72 7.09 -2.57 10.56
C ARG A 72 6.09 -3.72 10.40
N TRP A 73 5.87 -4.48 11.47
CA TRP A 73 4.95 -5.62 11.42
C TRP A 73 3.49 -5.20 11.27
N THR A 74 3.09 -4.09 11.90
CA THR A 74 1.74 -3.52 11.71
C THR A 74 1.50 -3.17 10.24
N LEU A 75 2.45 -2.50 9.59
CA LEU A 75 2.37 -2.22 8.14
C LEU A 75 2.34 -3.50 7.31
N ALA A 76 3.21 -4.48 7.61
CA ALA A 76 3.27 -5.74 6.86
C ALA A 76 1.94 -6.51 6.94
N VAL A 77 1.32 -6.57 8.11
CA VAL A 77 0.04 -7.27 8.30
C VAL A 77 -1.12 -6.48 7.72
N LEU A 78 -1.27 -5.19 8.08
CA LEU A 78 -2.42 -4.39 7.64
C LEU A 78 -2.42 -4.17 6.13
N LEU A 79 -1.28 -3.85 5.53
CA LEU A 79 -1.22 -3.55 4.10
C LEU A 79 -0.79 -4.75 3.27
N GLY A 80 0.17 -5.52 3.75
CA GLY A 80 0.66 -6.70 3.04
C GLY A 80 -0.37 -7.83 3.00
N VAL A 81 -1.14 -8.05 4.07
CA VAL A 81 -2.13 -9.14 4.13
C VAL A 81 -3.53 -8.59 3.92
N VAL A 82 -4.04 -7.76 4.85
CA VAL A 82 -5.43 -7.29 4.81
C VAL A 82 -5.69 -6.38 3.62
N GLY A 83 -4.79 -5.42 3.33
CA GLY A 83 -4.90 -4.51 2.19
C GLY A 83 -4.85 -5.27 0.87
N THR A 84 -3.89 -6.18 0.70
CA THR A 84 -3.80 -7.02 -0.50
C THR A 84 -5.03 -7.90 -0.66
N ALA A 85 -5.50 -8.57 0.39
CA ALA A 85 -6.70 -9.38 0.34
C ALA A 85 -7.91 -8.57 -0.13
N SER A 86 -8.10 -7.35 0.39
CA SER A 86 -9.22 -6.49 -0.02
C SER A 86 -9.19 -6.08 -1.50
N LEU A 87 -8.01 -6.02 -2.11
CA LEU A 87 -7.84 -5.68 -3.54
C LEU A 87 -8.01 -6.88 -4.45
N VAL A 88 -7.75 -8.10 -3.95
CA VAL A 88 -7.67 -9.32 -4.75
C VAL A 88 -8.96 -10.15 -4.67
N VAL A 89 -9.69 -10.08 -3.55
CA VAL A 89 -10.92 -10.87 -3.34
C VAL A 89 -11.97 -10.58 -4.41
N GLU A 90 -12.23 -9.31 -4.73
CA GLU A 90 -13.21 -8.93 -5.75
C GLU A 90 -12.87 -9.49 -7.14
N PRO A 91 -11.66 -9.27 -7.72
CA PRO A 91 -11.26 -9.87 -8.97
C PRO A 91 -11.31 -11.41 -8.98
N ILE A 92 -10.90 -12.07 -7.90
CA ILE A 92 -10.96 -13.54 -7.81
C ILE A 92 -12.42 -14.01 -7.82
N THR A 93 -13.29 -13.36 -7.05
CA THR A 93 -14.71 -13.69 -7.02
C THR A 93 -15.32 -13.52 -8.41
N TRP A 94 -15.01 -12.43 -9.09
CA TRP A 94 -15.47 -12.17 -10.46
C TRP A 94 -14.97 -13.25 -11.45
N LEU A 95 -13.71 -13.64 -11.39
CA LEU A 95 -13.15 -14.71 -12.21
C LEU A 95 -13.83 -16.07 -11.92
N SER A 96 -14.20 -16.32 -10.66
CA SER A 96 -14.86 -17.58 -10.28
C SER A 96 -16.26 -17.75 -10.89
N THR A 97 -16.88 -16.66 -11.39
CA THR A 97 -18.14 -16.73 -12.14
C THR A 97 -17.98 -17.14 -13.59
N GLY A 98 -16.74 -17.44 -14.05
CA GLY A 98 -16.44 -17.77 -15.44
C GLY A 98 -16.24 -16.54 -16.34
N ALA A 99 -16.14 -15.35 -15.76
CA ALA A 99 -15.92 -14.11 -16.51
C ALA A 99 -14.54 -14.08 -17.17
N SER A 100 -14.47 -13.54 -18.39
CA SER A 100 -13.24 -13.46 -19.18
C SER A 100 -12.54 -12.10 -19.02
N PRO A 101 -11.29 -12.05 -18.53
CA PRO A 101 -10.50 -10.81 -18.49
C PRO A 101 -10.28 -10.20 -19.88
N VAL A 102 -10.17 -11.03 -20.92
CA VAL A 102 -9.98 -10.57 -22.29
C VAL A 102 -11.21 -9.84 -22.80
N GLU A 103 -12.41 -10.39 -22.58
CA GLU A 103 -13.68 -9.75 -22.95
C GLU A 103 -13.91 -8.47 -22.16
N TYR A 104 -13.61 -8.47 -20.85
CA TYR A 104 -13.68 -7.28 -20.02
C TYR A 104 -12.79 -6.15 -20.58
N LEU A 105 -11.51 -6.44 -20.86
CA LEU A 105 -10.57 -5.45 -21.39
C LEU A 105 -10.93 -4.99 -22.79
N ALA A 106 -11.50 -5.85 -23.63
CA ALA A 106 -11.95 -5.51 -24.97
C ALA A 106 -13.14 -4.55 -24.97
N GLY A 107 -14.01 -4.64 -23.96
CA GLY A 107 -15.17 -3.76 -23.79
C GLY A 107 -14.95 -2.56 -22.84
N ALA A 108 -13.81 -2.52 -22.14
CA ALA A 108 -13.54 -1.52 -21.10
C ALA A 108 -13.28 -0.11 -21.70
N GLY A 109 -13.87 0.89 -21.10
CA GLY A 109 -13.55 2.29 -21.38
C GLY A 109 -12.26 2.73 -20.64
N GLY A 110 -11.86 3.99 -20.89
CA GLY A 110 -10.63 4.53 -20.31
C GLY A 110 -10.58 4.53 -18.78
N ALA A 111 -11.73 4.73 -18.12
CA ALA A 111 -11.80 4.74 -16.66
C ALA A 111 -11.61 3.34 -16.05
N GLU A 112 -12.23 2.30 -16.64
CA GLU A 112 -12.05 0.92 -16.20
C GLU A 112 -10.61 0.45 -16.40
N ILE A 113 -10.00 0.80 -17.53
CA ILE A 113 -8.57 0.51 -17.79
C ILE A 113 -7.69 1.22 -16.75
N ALA A 114 -7.97 2.49 -16.44
CA ALA A 114 -7.23 3.22 -15.42
C ALA A 114 -7.32 2.54 -14.03
N VAL A 115 -8.49 2.03 -13.64
CA VAL A 115 -8.65 1.25 -12.39
C VAL A 115 -7.76 0.01 -12.39
N VAL A 116 -7.76 -0.76 -13.48
CA VAL A 116 -6.91 -1.98 -13.60
C VAL A 116 -5.43 -1.64 -13.49
N VAL A 117 -4.98 -0.59 -14.16
CA VAL A 117 -3.58 -0.12 -14.11
C VAL A 117 -3.19 0.35 -12.72
N LEU A 118 -4.02 1.19 -12.07
CA LEU A 118 -3.76 1.71 -10.74
C LEU A 118 -3.75 0.60 -9.69
N ARG A 119 -4.67 -0.36 -9.76
CA ARG A 119 -4.73 -1.52 -8.87
C ARG A 119 -3.49 -2.40 -9.03
N THR A 120 -3.06 -2.66 -10.26
CA THR A 120 -1.84 -3.42 -10.54
C THR A 120 -0.59 -2.70 -10.03
N ALA A 121 -0.49 -1.40 -10.25
CA ALA A 121 0.61 -0.58 -9.73
C ALA A 121 0.63 -0.55 -8.20
N HIS A 122 -0.54 -0.45 -7.56
CA HIS A 122 -0.69 -0.52 -6.11
C HIS A 122 -0.15 -1.86 -5.57
N LEU A 123 -0.61 -2.99 -6.11
CA LEU A 123 -0.15 -4.33 -5.70
C LEU A 123 1.36 -4.51 -5.89
N ALA A 124 1.90 -4.07 -7.03
CA ALA A 124 3.34 -4.11 -7.28
C ALA A 124 4.12 -3.27 -6.26
N ALA A 125 3.64 -2.07 -5.94
CA ALA A 125 4.25 -1.21 -4.92
C ALA A 125 4.23 -1.86 -3.53
N VAL A 126 3.12 -2.49 -3.13
CA VAL A 126 3.03 -3.25 -1.86
C VAL A 126 4.09 -4.33 -1.79
N VAL A 127 4.23 -5.15 -2.83
CA VAL A 127 5.24 -6.22 -2.88
C VAL A 127 6.66 -5.65 -2.77
N VAL A 128 6.97 -4.61 -3.53
CA VAL A 128 8.29 -3.95 -3.49
C VAL A 128 8.57 -3.36 -2.11
N ALA A 129 7.61 -2.68 -1.50
CA ALA A 129 7.76 -2.10 -0.16
C ALA A 129 8.02 -3.18 0.90
N LEU A 130 7.28 -4.31 0.85
CA LEU A 130 7.51 -5.46 1.73
C LEU A 130 8.93 -6.00 1.55
N VAL A 131 9.36 -6.27 0.32
CA VAL A 131 10.72 -6.75 0.05
C VAL A 131 11.77 -5.80 0.62
N LEU A 132 11.60 -4.49 0.44
CA LEU A 132 12.52 -3.48 0.97
C LEU A 132 12.58 -3.47 2.50
N MET A 133 11.43 -3.61 3.17
CA MET A 133 11.33 -3.63 4.63
C MET A 133 11.99 -4.85 5.28
N PHE A 134 12.07 -5.97 4.55
CA PHE A 134 12.64 -7.22 5.05
C PHE A 134 14.05 -7.52 4.52
N ARG A 135 14.69 -6.58 3.82
CA ARG A 135 16.10 -6.71 3.43
C ARG A 135 17.02 -6.82 4.65
N PRO A 136 18.18 -7.51 4.55
CA PRO A 136 19.09 -7.71 5.68
C PRO A 136 19.47 -6.43 6.42
N THR A 137 19.78 -5.35 5.69
CA THR A 137 20.12 -4.04 6.28
C THR A 137 18.94 -3.37 6.99
N ALA A 138 17.70 -3.53 6.49
CA ALA A 138 16.50 -3.08 7.16
C ALA A 138 16.23 -3.93 8.41
N ASN A 139 16.38 -5.27 8.32
CA ASN A 139 16.23 -6.16 9.47
C ASN A 139 17.18 -5.80 10.60
N ALA A 140 18.45 -5.49 10.31
CA ALA A 140 19.42 -5.05 11.30
C ALA A 140 18.99 -3.72 11.97
N PHE A 141 18.38 -2.80 11.22
CA PHE A 141 17.89 -1.54 11.76
C PHE A 141 16.73 -1.73 12.75
N PHE A 142 15.75 -2.59 12.42
CA PHE A 142 14.58 -2.85 13.26
C PHE A 142 14.82 -3.80 14.45
N ARG A 143 15.97 -4.47 14.52
CA ARG A 143 16.35 -5.35 15.65
C ARG A 143 17.08 -4.63 16.77
N ARG A 144 17.39 -3.35 16.63
CA ARG A 144 18.08 -2.59 17.66
C ARG A 144 17.16 -2.38 18.86
N PRO A 145 17.64 -2.60 20.10
CA PRO A 145 16.88 -2.22 21.28
C PRO A 145 16.67 -0.69 21.25
N THR A 146 15.46 -0.26 21.42
CA THR A 146 15.05 1.15 21.57
C THR A 146 15.18 1.56 23.03
#